data_088c3a062f39196ee31995d857bdf28f
#
_entry.id   088c3a062f39196ee31995d857bdf28f
#
_cell.length_a   1.000
_cell.length_b   1.000
_cell.length_c   1.000
_cell.angle_alpha   90.00
_cell.angle_beta   90.00
_cell.angle_gamma   90.00
#
_symmetry.space_group_name_H-M   'P 1'
#
loop_
_entity.id
_entity.type
_entity.pdbx_description
1 polymer ?
#
loop_
_entity_poly.entity_id
_entity_poly.type
_entity_poly.pdbx_seq_one_letter_code
_entity_poly.pdbx_strand_id
1 'polypeptide(L)'
;MKKFAGVLLAGVMAVGLTACGQSEDTQKDTKETAAETSGVTAKETETPESITIKSLNANQEEVDLEVPYDPERIAVLDMASLDILDNLDLGDRVVGSATTSLDYLTDYVDNDKVTNLGTIKEAVMECDPDVIFIGGRLASSYDALSEIAPVVYLSTDSDLGVVKSVKKNAETIASMFGLEDEVQKKTEGFDERIAALAEKAKGKTALVGMTTSGSFNLMGNDGRCSMIGVEVGFDNLTATESTSTHGNEASFETVVEKNPDYIFVMDRDSAIGADGAQTAKEIMENELIMGTDAYKNGHLVYLEHPAVWYTAEGGITALDIMISDLEDSI
;
A
#
# COMPACT_ATOMS: atom_id res chain seq x y z
N MET A 1 -42.51 -28.76 23.22
CA MET A 1 -43.94 -28.94 23.09
C MET A 1 -44.54 -27.77 22.32
N LYS A 2 -45.37 -28.10 21.28
CA LYS A 2 -46.20 -27.24 20.41
C LYS A 2 -45.40 -26.45 19.34
N LYS A 3 -45.24 -26.88 18.10
CA LYS A 3 -46.01 -27.20 16.88
C LYS A 3 -47.19 -26.24 16.62
N PHE A 4 -47.09 -25.56 15.42
CA PHE A 4 -48.16 -25.35 14.42
C PHE A 4 -47.51 -24.51 13.30
N ALA A 5 -47.26 -24.99 12.05
CA ALA A 5 -48.15 -25.36 10.94
C ALA A 5 -48.89 -24.11 10.41
N GLY A 6 -48.53 -23.56 9.28
CA GLY A 6 -48.85 -23.92 7.91
C GLY A 6 -49.93 -23.00 7.37
N VAL A 7 -49.79 -22.46 6.18
CA VAL A 7 -50.78 -22.52 5.08
C VAL A 7 -50.19 -21.89 3.79
N LEU A 8 -50.13 -22.67 2.76
CA LEU A 8 -50.01 -22.34 1.32
C LEU A 8 -51.30 -21.64 0.84
N LEU A 9 -51.18 -20.71 -0.09
CA LEU A 9 -52.23 -20.54 -1.10
C LEU A 9 -51.59 -20.19 -2.46
N ALA A 10 -51.82 -21.07 -3.41
CA ALA A 10 -51.55 -20.95 -4.84
C ALA A 10 -52.77 -20.29 -5.52
N GLY A 11 -52.51 -19.54 -6.58
CA GLY A 11 -53.58 -19.01 -7.44
C GLY A 11 -53.01 -18.75 -8.85
N VAL A 12 -53.48 -19.48 -9.73
CA VAL A 12 -53.29 -19.95 -11.08
C VAL A 12 -54.17 -19.14 -12.04
N MET A 13 -53.69 -19.00 -13.29
CA MET A 13 -54.32 -18.78 -14.60
C MET A 13 -54.90 -17.41 -14.95
N ALA A 14 -54.70 -16.88 -16.18
CA ALA A 14 -55.25 -17.43 -17.41
C ALA A 14 -54.57 -16.88 -18.71
N VAL A 15 -54.49 -17.73 -19.64
CA VAL A 15 -54.12 -17.76 -21.05
C VAL A 15 -55.12 -16.96 -21.89
N GLY A 16 -54.61 -16.33 -22.99
CA GLY A 16 -55.43 -15.79 -24.09
C GLY A 16 -54.70 -15.84 -25.39
N LEU A 17 -54.86 -16.91 -26.14
CA LEU A 17 -54.49 -17.09 -27.53
C LEU A 17 -55.65 -16.71 -28.46
N THR A 18 -55.36 -16.03 -29.58
CA THR A 18 -56.08 -16.19 -30.86
C THR A 18 -55.20 -15.51 -31.93
N ALA A 19 -54.59 -16.11 -32.82
CA ALA A 19 -54.89 -16.96 -34.00
C ALA A 19 -55.34 -16.20 -35.24
N CYS A 20 -54.50 -16.33 -36.28
CA CYS A 20 -54.70 -16.51 -37.73
C CYS A 20 -55.49 -15.53 -38.57
N GLY A 21 -54.85 -15.23 -39.70
CA GLY A 21 -55.53 -14.80 -40.94
C GLY A 21 -54.52 -14.46 -42.04
N GLN A 22 -54.31 -15.41 -42.95
CA GLN A 22 -53.47 -15.39 -44.14
C GLN A 22 -54.28 -14.85 -45.32
N SER A 23 -53.69 -14.08 -46.27
CA SER A 23 -53.75 -14.24 -47.71
C SER A 23 -53.09 -13.07 -48.46
N GLU A 24 -52.18 -13.45 -49.32
CA GLU A 24 -51.68 -13.00 -50.62
C GLU A 24 -52.44 -11.84 -51.31
N ASP A 25 -51.80 -10.87 -51.93
CA ASP A 25 -51.23 -10.87 -53.27
C ASP A 25 -50.75 -9.49 -53.74
N THR A 26 -49.56 -9.46 -54.33
CA THR A 26 -49.03 -8.76 -55.48
C THR A 26 -49.16 -7.23 -55.70
N GLN A 27 -47.98 -6.70 -55.99
CA GLN A 27 -47.51 -5.75 -56.99
C GLN A 27 -47.12 -4.30 -56.60
N LYS A 28 -45.80 -4.12 -56.71
CA LYS A 28 -45.05 -3.05 -57.45
C LYS A 28 -45.51 -1.57 -57.33
N ASP A 29 -44.70 -0.72 -56.87
CA ASP A 29 -43.68 0.11 -57.54
C ASP A 29 -43.14 1.25 -56.66
N THR A 30 -41.83 1.36 -56.67
CA THR A 30 -40.98 2.55 -56.78
C THR A 30 -41.02 3.69 -55.73
N LYS A 31 -39.83 3.80 -55.07
CA LYS A 31 -39.13 5.04 -54.70
C LYS A 31 -39.67 5.92 -53.59
N GLU A 32 -39.01 5.99 -52.45
CA GLU A 32 -38.12 7.12 -52.15
C GLU A 32 -37.35 6.86 -50.82
N THR A 33 -36.07 7.18 -50.86
CA THR A 33 -35.10 7.03 -49.83
C THR A 33 -35.37 8.07 -48.75
N ALA A 34 -35.64 7.63 -47.51
CA ALA A 34 -35.43 8.45 -46.32
C ALA A 34 -34.51 7.66 -45.39
N ALA A 35 -33.31 8.16 -45.25
CA ALA A 35 -32.32 7.67 -44.27
C ALA A 35 -32.80 8.04 -42.88
N GLU A 36 -33.29 7.07 -42.12
CA GLU A 36 -33.41 7.22 -40.68
C GLU A 36 -32.01 7.04 -40.12
N THR A 37 -31.40 8.19 -39.72
CA THR A 37 -30.23 8.27 -38.90
C THR A 37 -30.64 7.77 -37.53
N SER A 38 -30.27 6.51 -37.21
CA SER A 38 -30.29 6.00 -35.87
C SER A 38 -29.26 6.83 -35.06
N GLY A 39 -29.75 7.81 -34.37
CA GLY A 39 -28.99 8.51 -33.31
C GLY A 39 -28.70 7.49 -32.20
N VAL A 40 -27.50 6.94 -32.23
CA VAL A 40 -26.91 6.33 -31.05
C VAL A 40 -26.62 7.50 -30.12
N THR A 41 -27.54 7.80 -29.23
CA THR A 41 -27.25 8.60 -28.05
C THR A 41 -26.22 7.81 -27.25
N ALA A 42 -24.97 8.25 -27.29
CA ALA A 42 -23.99 7.88 -26.28
C ALA A 42 -24.64 8.22 -24.93
N LYS A 43 -24.88 7.22 -24.11
CA LYS A 43 -25.20 7.41 -22.72
C LYS A 43 -23.95 8.08 -22.14
N GLU A 44 -24.02 9.36 -21.81
CA GLU A 44 -23.08 9.99 -20.90
C GLU A 44 -23.21 9.17 -19.61
N THR A 45 -22.19 8.39 -19.28
CA THR A 45 -22.03 7.79 -17.96
C THR A 45 -21.75 8.98 -17.04
N GLU A 46 -22.75 9.38 -16.26
CA GLU A 46 -22.56 10.38 -15.21
C GLU A 46 -21.45 9.86 -14.31
N THR A 47 -20.42 10.69 -14.09
CA THR A 47 -19.36 10.42 -13.13
C THR A 47 -20.01 10.27 -11.75
N PRO A 48 -19.73 9.18 -10.98
CA PRO A 48 -20.34 9.00 -9.67
C PRO A 48 -19.88 10.11 -8.70
N GLU A 49 -20.74 10.50 -7.77
CA GLU A 49 -20.35 11.45 -6.71
C GLU A 49 -19.48 10.79 -5.65
N SER A 50 -19.65 9.49 -5.39
CA SER A 50 -18.89 8.71 -4.44
C SER A 50 -18.68 7.28 -4.94
N ILE A 51 -17.68 6.60 -4.37
CA ILE A 51 -17.43 5.17 -4.56
C ILE A 51 -17.20 4.48 -3.22
N THR A 52 -17.33 3.17 -3.22
CA THR A 52 -16.98 2.32 -2.06
C THR A 52 -15.64 1.66 -2.31
N ILE A 53 -14.71 1.84 -1.38
CA ILE A 53 -13.39 1.21 -1.38
C ILE A 53 -13.21 0.32 -0.15
N LYS A 54 -12.18 -0.55 -0.18
CA LYS A 54 -11.72 -1.27 1.01
C LYS A 54 -10.70 -0.43 1.77
N SER A 55 -10.89 -0.30 3.08
CA SER A 55 -10.05 0.45 3.99
C SER A 55 -9.99 -0.26 5.33
N LEU A 56 -9.00 0.04 6.16
CA LEU A 56 -8.98 -0.40 7.54
C LEU A 56 -9.74 0.60 8.43
N ASN A 57 -10.31 0.09 9.53
CA ASN A 57 -10.90 0.93 10.59
C ASN A 57 -9.90 1.13 11.76
N ALA A 58 -10.34 1.80 12.84
CA ALA A 58 -9.54 2.02 14.05
C ALA A 58 -9.02 0.73 14.70
N ASN A 59 -9.71 -0.40 14.49
CA ASN A 59 -9.32 -1.72 15.01
C ASN A 59 -8.43 -2.50 14.04
N GLN A 60 -8.04 -1.90 12.91
CA GLN A 60 -7.28 -2.53 11.82
C GLN A 60 -8.05 -3.69 11.15
N GLU A 61 -9.37 -3.61 11.12
CA GLU A 61 -10.23 -4.54 10.40
C GLU A 61 -10.61 -3.96 9.04
N GLU A 62 -10.61 -4.77 7.98
CA GLU A 62 -11.02 -4.34 6.65
C GLU A 62 -12.52 -4.07 6.61
N VAL A 63 -12.90 -2.88 6.16
CA VAL A 63 -14.29 -2.41 6.04
C VAL A 63 -14.53 -1.80 4.65
N ASP A 64 -15.81 -1.73 4.29
CA ASP A 64 -16.25 -0.93 3.16
C ASP A 64 -16.38 0.52 3.60
N LEU A 65 -15.68 1.43 2.91
CA LEU A 65 -15.68 2.87 3.16
C LEU A 65 -16.21 3.60 1.92
N GLU A 66 -17.23 4.43 2.12
CA GLU A 66 -17.69 5.36 1.08
C GLU A 66 -16.80 6.61 1.09
N VAL A 67 -16.25 6.96 -0.08
CA VAL A 67 -15.36 8.12 -0.29
C VAL A 67 -15.82 8.91 -1.50
N PRO A 68 -15.54 10.22 -1.57
CA PRO A 68 -15.76 11.00 -2.79
C PRO A 68 -15.05 10.37 -3.99
N TYR A 69 -15.68 10.40 -5.15
CA TYR A 69 -15.00 10.12 -6.41
C TYR A 69 -14.32 11.38 -6.91
N ASP A 70 -13.08 11.26 -7.36
CA ASP A 70 -12.25 12.36 -7.86
C ASP A 70 -12.07 13.53 -6.86
N PRO A 71 -11.68 13.24 -5.58
CA PRO A 71 -11.54 14.30 -4.57
C PRO A 71 -10.49 15.31 -4.96
N GLU A 72 -10.79 16.62 -4.72
CA GLU A 72 -9.91 17.72 -5.09
C GLU A 72 -8.97 18.18 -3.95
N ARG A 73 -9.33 17.85 -2.70
CA ARG A 73 -8.61 18.30 -1.49
C ARG A 73 -8.21 17.12 -0.62
N ILE A 74 -6.95 16.76 -0.68
CA ILE A 74 -6.43 15.56 -0.03
C ILE A 74 -5.50 15.94 1.12
N ALA A 75 -5.78 15.45 2.34
CA ALA A 75 -4.86 15.51 3.46
C ALA A 75 -4.16 14.16 3.62
N VAL A 76 -2.81 14.14 3.67
CA VAL A 76 -2.03 12.91 3.71
C VAL A 76 -1.11 12.90 4.93
N LEU A 77 -1.31 11.92 5.81
CA LEU A 77 -0.52 11.72 7.01
C LEU A 77 0.32 10.43 6.95
N ASP A 78 0.30 9.76 5.79
CA ASP A 78 1.01 8.52 5.50
C ASP A 78 1.89 8.66 4.25
N MET A 79 3.17 8.36 4.37
CA MET A 79 4.13 8.58 3.27
C MET A 79 3.98 7.56 2.13
N ALA A 80 3.51 6.35 2.41
CA ALA A 80 3.24 5.38 1.35
C ALA A 80 2.06 5.82 0.47
N SER A 81 1.00 6.36 1.09
CA SER A 81 -0.13 6.93 0.36
C SER A 81 0.26 8.19 -0.42
N LEU A 82 1.13 9.04 0.13
CA LEU A 82 1.65 10.22 -0.57
C LEU A 82 2.48 9.84 -1.80
N ASP A 83 3.35 8.83 -1.66
CA ASP A 83 4.14 8.27 -2.76
C ASP A 83 3.23 7.73 -3.89
N ILE A 84 2.17 7.02 -3.56
CA ILE A 84 1.22 6.53 -4.56
C ILE A 84 0.51 7.69 -5.27
N LEU A 85 0.04 8.70 -4.52
CA LEU A 85 -0.59 9.89 -5.11
C LEU A 85 0.35 10.66 -6.03
N ASP A 86 1.63 10.79 -5.64
CA ASP A 86 2.66 11.40 -6.46
C ASP A 86 2.88 10.62 -7.77
N ASN A 87 3.00 9.30 -7.68
CA ASN A 87 3.14 8.43 -8.85
C ASN A 87 1.94 8.47 -9.82
N LEU A 88 0.77 8.82 -9.31
CA LEU A 88 -0.45 8.98 -10.10
C LEU A 88 -0.67 10.42 -10.61
N ASP A 89 0.32 11.30 -10.47
CA ASP A 89 0.27 12.72 -10.85
C ASP A 89 -0.86 13.51 -10.14
N LEU A 90 -1.21 13.09 -8.90
CA LEU A 90 -2.27 13.70 -8.07
C LEU A 90 -1.74 14.70 -7.02
N GLY A 91 -0.46 15.03 -7.07
CA GLY A 91 0.20 15.90 -6.10
C GLY A 91 -0.42 17.29 -5.97
N ASP A 92 -0.93 17.87 -7.04
CA ASP A 92 -1.59 19.18 -7.02
C ASP A 92 -2.88 19.21 -6.19
N ARG A 93 -3.43 18.04 -5.83
CA ARG A 93 -4.63 17.89 -4.97
C ARG A 93 -4.29 17.79 -3.50
N VAL A 94 -3.01 17.62 -3.14
CA VAL A 94 -2.56 17.53 -1.76
C VAL A 94 -2.55 18.93 -1.13
N VAL A 95 -3.47 19.17 -0.20
CA VAL A 95 -3.61 20.43 0.53
C VAL A 95 -2.94 20.43 1.89
N GLY A 96 -2.61 19.25 2.41
CA GLY A 96 -1.89 19.07 3.66
C GLY A 96 -1.13 17.75 3.69
N SER A 97 0.10 17.79 4.23
CA SER A 97 0.96 16.61 4.37
C SER A 97 1.67 16.59 5.72
N ALA A 98 1.96 15.39 6.22
CA ALA A 98 2.92 15.26 7.31
C ALA A 98 4.35 15.56 6.80
N THR A 99 5.23 15.93 7.72
CA THR A 99 6.66 16.14 7.40
C THR A 99 7.32 14.83 6.99
N THR A 100 8.23 14.90 6.01
CA THR A 100 9.01 13.75 5.55
C THR A 100 10.47 14.12 5.36
N SER A 101 11.35 13.12 5.48
CA SER A 101 12.76 13.18 5.11
C SER A 101 13.06 12.44 3.80
N LEU A 102 12.02 12.04 3.06
CA LEU A 102 12.16 11.36 1.77
C LEU A 102 12.44 12.39 0.68
N ASP A 103 13.64 12.33 0.10
CA ASP A 103 14.12 13.33 -0.87
C ASP A 103 13.15 13.52 -2.05
N TYR A 104 12.51 12.45 -2.51
CA TYR A 104 11.57 12.48 -3.63
C TYR A 104 10.17 13.02 -3.28
N LEU A 105 9.88 13.28 -1.98
CA LEU A 105 8.62 13.86 -1.51
C LEU A 105 8.80 15.22 -0.82
N THR A 106 9.99 15.82 -0.89
CA THR A 106 10.28 17.12 -0.23
C THR A 106 9.43 18.26 -0.79
N ASP A 107 9.03 18.19 -2.04
CA ASP A 107 8.15 19.19 -2.66
C ASP A 107 6.81 19.36 -1.93
N TYR A 108 6.36 18.35 -1.18
CA TYR A 108 5.14 18.42 -0.35
C TYR A 108 5.36 19.03 1.03
N VAL A 109 6.61 19.20 1.46
CA VAL A 109 6.98 19.79 2.75
C VAL A 109 7.44 21.22 2.60
N ASP A 110 8.24 21.50 1.57
CA ASP A 110 8.81 22.81 1.27
C ASP A 110 7.91 23.65 0.33
N ASN A 111 6.59 23.45 0.41
CA ASN A 111 5.61 24.05 -0.48
C ASN A 111 4.60 24.88 0.32
N ASP A 112 4.60 26.20 0.08
CA ASP A 112 3.68 27.15 0.74
C ASP A 112 2.18 26.83 0.51
N LYS A 113 1.85 25.98 -0.46
CA LYS A 113 0.47 25.57 -0.77
C LYS A 113 0.03 24.33 0.02
N VAL A 114 0.98 23.58 0.57
CA VAL A 114 0.71 22.36 1.33
C VAL A 114 0.90 22.65 2.80
N THR A 115 -0.16 22.52 3.58
CA THR A 115 -0.13 22.72 5.02
C THR A 115 0.65 21.61 5.70
N ASN A 116 1.59 21.96 6.56
CA ASN A 116 2.25 20.98 7.42
C ASN A 116 1.26 20.53 8.51
N LEU A 117 0.79 19.30 8.39
CA LEU A 117 -0.21 18.74 9.30
C LEU A 117 0.36 18.34 10.66
N GLY A 118 1.67 18.09 10.72
CA GLY A 118 2.27 17.51 11.93
C GLY A 118 1.54 16.22 12.33
N THR A 119 0.94 16.23 13.52
CA THR A 119 0.03 15.17 14.00
C THR A 119 -1.26 15.77 14.56
N ILE A 120 -1.65 16.95 14.12
CA ILE A 120 -2.62 17.80 14.83
C ILE A 120 -3.94 17.85 14.05
N LYS A 121 -5.04 17.39 14.70
CA LYS A 121 -6.41 17.43 14.18
C LYS A 121 -6.81 18.83 13.68
N GLU A 122 -6.39 19.88 14.40
CA GLU A 122 -6.70 21.26 14.05
C GLU A 122 -6.12 21.67 12.69
N ALA A 123 -4.87 21.27 12.38
CA ALA A 123 -4.26 21.55 11.08
C ALA A 123 -4.97 20.82 9.94
N VAL A 124 -5.43 19.58 10.19
CA VAL A 124 -6.24 18.83 9.21
C VAL A 124 -7.59 19.53 8.97
N MET A 125 -8.26 20.01 10.03
CA MET A 125 -9.51 20.76 9.91
C MET A 125 -9.34 22.06 9.11
N GLU A 126 -8.22 22.79 9.30
CA GLU A 126 -7.93 24.02 8.57
C GLU A 126 -7.72 23.78 7.07
N CYS A 127 -7.29 22.58 6.69
CA CYS A 127 -7.14 22.19 5.28
C CYS A 127 -8.49 21.97 4.58
N ASP A 128 -9.59 21.76 5.32
CA ASP A 128 -10.92 21.45 4.77
C ASP A 128 -10.84 20.36 3.68
N PRO A 129 -10.35 19.14 4.02
CA PRO A 129 -10.10 18.09 3.05
C PRO A 129 -11.37 17.32 2.70
N ASP A 130 -11.44 16.80 1.46
CA ASP A 130 -12.49 15.88 1.00
C ASP A 130 -12.23 14.45 1.48
N VAL A 131 -10.95 14.09 1.69
CA VAL A 131 -10.49 12.78 2.13
C VAL A 131 -9.17 12.90 2.89
N ILE A 132 -8.97 12.00 3.86
CA ILE A 132 -7.75 11.94 4.69
C ILE A 132 -7.11 10.57 4.53
N PHE A 133 -5.81 10.52 4.24
CA PHE A 133 -5.03 9.27 4.20
C PHE A 133 -4.18 9.13 5.45
N ILE A 134 -4.26 7.95 6.09
CA ILE A 134 -3.43 7.60 7.26
C ILE A 134 -2.78 6.23 7.10
N GLY A 135 -1.69 6.01 7.81
CA GLY A 135 -1.06 4.70 8.00
C GLY A 135 -1.19 4.19 9.44
N GLY A 136 -0.61 3.00 9.71
CA GLY A 136 -0.76 2.28 10.98
C GLY A 136 -0.38 3.07 12.24
N ARG A 137 0.57 3.99 12.13
CA ARG A 137 0.99 4.86 13.25
C ARG A 137 -0.14 5.74 13.79
N LEU A 138 -1.11 6.07 12.95
CA LEU A 138 -2.24 6.96 13.28
C LEU A 138 -3.57 6.22 13.46
N ALA A 139 -3.56 4.89 13.57
CA ALA A 139 -4.78 4.09 13.81
C ALA A 139 -5.58 4.61 15.02
N SER A 140 -4.91 5.02 16.10
CA SER A 140 -5.57 5.59 17.30
C SER A 140 -6.21 6.96 17.08
N SER A 141 -5.90 7.65 15.98
CA SER A 141 -6.48 8.94 15.62
C SER A 141 -7.63 8.81 14.61
N TYR A 142 -7.90 7.58 14.14
CA TYR A 142 -8.89 7.31 13.09
C TYR A 142 -10.26 7.94 13.39
N ASP A 143 -10.83 7.65 14.56
CA ASP A 143 -12.17 8.14 14.93
C ASP A 143 -12.22 9.67 14.97
N ALA A 144 -11.17 10.30 15.52
CA ALA A 144 -11.10 11.75 15.63
C ALA A 144 -10.95 12.43 14.26
N LEU A 145 -10.23 11.82 13.31
CA LEU A 145 -10.07 12.32 11.95
C LEU A 145 -11.33 12.06 11.12
N SER A 146 -12.05 10.98 11.36
CA SER A 146 -13.32 10.65 10.67
C SER A 146 -14.46 11.64 10.98
N GLU A 147 -14.31 12.48 12.03
CA GLU A 147 -15.24 13.59 12.29
C GLU A 147 -15.04 14.75 11.29
N ILE A 148 -13.93 14.79 10.55
CA ILE A 148 -13.58 15.87 9.60
C ILE A 148 -13.96 15.45 8.18
N ALA A 149 -13.45 14.30 7.71
CA ALA A 149 -13.67 13.77 6.38
C ALA A 149 -13.50 12.23 6.40
N PRO A 150 -13.92 11.49 5.36
CA PRO A 150 -13.63 10.07 5.23
C PRO A 150 -12.14 9.78 5.39
N VAL A 151 -11.79 8.77 6.20
CA VAL A 151 -10.41 8.38 6.49
C VAL A 151 -10.07 7.08 5.77
N VAL A 152 -9.22 7.16 4.78
CA VAL A 152 -8.64 6.03 4.07
C VAL A 152 -7.40 5.56 4.83
N TYR A 153 -7.51 4.39 5.45
CA TYR A 153 -6.42 3.78 6.18
C TYR A 153 -5.92 2.57 5.42
N LEU A 154 -4.74 2.68 4.84
CA LEU A 154 -4.05 1.62 4.11
C LEU A 154 -2.77 1.22 4.85
N SER A 155 -2.40 -0.05 4.74
CA SER A 155 -1.14 -0.58 5.27
C SER A 155 -0.66 -1.75 4.41
N THR A 156 0.60 -2.14 4.58
CA THR A 156 1.11 -3.40 4.09
C THR A 156 0.53 -4.54 4.93
N ASP A 157 0.22 -5.65 4.26
CA ASP A 157 -0.29 -6.89 4.87
C ASP A 157 0.81 -7.95 4.80
N SER A 158 1.30 -8.40 5.95
CA SER A 158 2.40 -9.39 6.03
C SER A 158 2.03 -10.74 5.43
N ASP A 159 0.75 -11.13 5.43
CA ASP A 159 0.29 -12.37 4.81
C ASP A 159 0.24 -12.27 3.28
N LEU A 160 -0.02 -11.07 2.76
CA LEU A 160 -0.03 -10.79 1.33
C LEU A 160 1.38 -10.55 0.78
N GLY A 161 2.23 -9.94 1.59
CA GLY A 161 3.57 -9.45 1.24
C GLY A 161 3.56 -8.00 0.76
N VAL A 162 4.74 -7.38 0.75
CA VAL A 162 4.91 -5.94 0.46
C VAL A 162 4.54 -5.61 -0.97
N VAL A 163 5.06 -6.36 -1.97
CA VAL A 163 4.82 -6.08 -3.40
C VAL A 163 3.34 -6.10 -3.75
N LYS A 164 2.62 -7.11 -3.27
CA LYS A 164 1.18 -7.23 -3.53
C LYS A 164 0.37 -6.20 -2.75
N SER A 165 0.83 -5.86 -1.53
CA SER A 165 0.20 -4.81 -0.73
C SER A 165 0.32 -3.45 -1.40
N VAL A 166 1.50 -3.11 -1.96
CA VAL A 166 1.71 -1.88 -2.75
C VAL A 166 0.75 -1.83 -3.93
N LYS A 167 0.67 -2.90 -4.73
CA LYS A 167 -0.25 -2.97 -5.88
C LYS A 167 -1.71 -2.81 -5.45
N LYS A 168 -2.16 -3.53 -4.42
CA LYS A 168 -3.53 -3.45 -3.87
C LYS A 168 -3.85 -2.05 -3.38
N ASN A 169 -2.95 -1.43 -2.62
CA ASN A 169 -3.16 -0.09 -2.07
C ASN A 169 -3.17 0.96 -3.19
N ALA A 170 -2.27 0.85 -4.17
CA ALA A 170 -2.24 1.73 -5.34
C ALA A 170 -3.51 1.59 -6.19
N GLU A 171 -4.01 0.38 -6.44
CA GLU A 171 -5.28 0.13 -7.12
C GLU A 171 -6.47 0.73 -6.35
N THR A 172 -6.45 0.62 -5.00
CA THR A 172 -7.48 1.22 -4.15
C THR A 172 -7.49 2.74 -4.28
N ILE A 173 -6.32 3.40 -4.21
CA ILE A 173 -6.22 4.85 -4.41
C ILE A 173 -6.62 5.22 -5.84
N ALA A 174 -6.08 4.54 -6.85
CA ALA A 174 -6.35 4.82 -8.26
C ALA A 174 -7.84 4.72 -8.61
N SER A 175 -8.58 3.77 -8.00
CA SER A 175 -10.02 3.59 -8.23
C SER A 175 -10.84 4.83 -7.84
N MET A 176 -10.35 5.62 -6.88
CA MET A 176 -10.99 6.88 -6.50
C MET A 176 -10.93 7.94 -7.60
N PHE A 177 -10.03 7.77 -8.59
CA PHE A 177 -9.75 8.75 -9.65
C PHE A 177 -9.91 8.16 -11.06
N GLY A 178 -10.28 6.89 -11.19
CA GLY A 178 -10.37 6.19 -12.49
C GLY A 178 -9.00 6.02 -13.16
N LEU A 179 -7.94 5.80 -12.38
CA LEU A 179 -6.55 5.71 -12.83
C LEU A 179 -5.95 4.29 -12.67
N GLU A 180 -6.78 3.24 -12.59
CA GLU A 180 -6.33 1.87 -12.33
C GLU A 180 -5.34 1.37 -13.40
N ASP A 181 -5.50 1.78 -14.66
CA ASP A 181 -4.60 1.42 -15.76
C ASP A 181 -3.18 2.00 -15.57
N GLU A 182 -3.03 3.11 -14.85
CA GLU A 182 -1.72 3.72 -14.57
C GLU A 182 -0.95 2.90 -13.52
N VAL A 183 -1.62 2.33 -12.52
CA VAL A 183 -0.99 1.47 -11.50
C VAL A 183 -0.28 0.29 -12.14
N GLN A 184 -0.92 -0.38 -13.12
CA GLN A 184 -0.31 -1.50 -13.81
C GLN A 184 1.01 -1.10 -14.48
N LYS A 185 1.05 0.07 -15.14
CA LYS A 185 2.25 0.58 -15.79
C LYS A 185 3.36 0.93 -14.80
N LYS A 186 3.00 1.55 -13.68
CA LYS A 186 3.94 1.98 -12.64
C LYS A 186 4.54 0.82 -11.84
N THR A 187 3.83 -0.31 -11.76
CA THR A 187 4.26 -1.51 -11.02
C THR A 187 4.76 -2.63 -11.92
N GLU A 188 4.86 -2.38 -13.23
CA GLU A 188 5.41 -3.35 -14.19
C GLU A 188 6.86 -3.69 -13.86
N GLY A 189 7.22 -4.97 -13.91
CA GLY A 189 8.57 -5.46 -13.70
C GLY A 189 8.97 -5.75 -12.26
N PHE A 190 8.24 -5.31 -11.24
CA PHE A 190 8.58 -5.60 -9.85
C PHE A 190 8.63 -7.09 -9.55
N ASP A 191 7.63 -7.85 -10.02
CA ASP A 191 7.60 -9.31 -9.80
C ASP A 191 8.81 -10.02 -10.44
N GLU A 192 9.26 -9.57 -11.62
CA GLU A 192 10.42 -10.14 -12.30
C GLU A 192 11.72 -9.83 -11.55
N ARG A 193 11.86 -8.61 -11.03
CA ARG A 193 13.03 -8.21 -10.21
C ARG A 193 13.08 -8.99 -8.90
N ILE A 194 11.96 -9.12 -8.20
CA ILE A 194 11.86 -9.94 -6.99
C ILE A 194 12.20 -11.41 -7.28
N ALA A 195 11.70 -11.98 -8.38
CA ALA A 195 12.04 -13.35 -8.76
C ALA A 195 13.54 -13.52 -9.03
N ALA A 196 14.20 -12.52 -9.64
CA ALA A 196 15.65 -12.55 -9.85
C ALA A 196 16.44 -12.49 -8.53
N LEU A 197 15.99 -11.65 -7.57
CA LEU A 197 16.56 -11.60 -6.22
C LEU A 197 16.36 -12.93 -5.47
N ALA A 198 15.18 -13.56 -5.60
CA ALA A 198 14.87 -14.84 -4.95
C ALA A 198 15.80 -15.96 -5.43
N GLU A 199 16.20 -15.98 -6.69
CA GLU A 199 17.20 -16.98 -7.17
C GLU A 199 18.58 -16.76 -6.54
N LYS A 200 18.98 -15.50 -6.26
CA LYS A 200 20.24 -15.19 -5.56
C LYS A 200 20.18 -15.55 -4.06
N ALA A 201 19.03 -15.33 -3.41
CA ALA A 201 18.81 -15.58 -2.00
C ALA A 201 18.63 -17.08 -1.67
N LYS A 202 18.36 -17.90 -2.66
CA LYS A 202 17.99 -19.31 -2.50
C LYS A 202 18.96 -20.11 -1.64
N GLY A 203 18.44 -20.64 -0.52
CA GLY A 203 19.21 -21.46 0.41
C GLY A 203 20.22 -20.68 1.25
N LYS A 204 20.11 -19.34 1.28
CA LYS A 204 20.90 -18.47 2.14
C LYS A 204 20.11 -18.11 3.39
N THR A 205 20.80 -18.17 4.53
CA THR A 205 20.28 -17.70 5.80
C THR A 205 20.51 -16.21 5.99
N ALA A 206 19.59 -15.54 6.69
CA ALA A 206 19.77 -14.15 7.03
C ALA A 206 19.35 -13.84 8.47
N LEU A 207 19.89 -12.77 9.02
CA LEU A 207 19.29 -12.00 10.09
C LEU A 207 18.94 -10.63 9.53
N VAL A 208 17.71 -10.21 9.78
CA VAL A 208 17.21 -8.87 9.44
C VAL A 208 17.05 -8.12 10.74
N GLY A 209 17.52 -6.87 10.78
CA GLY A 209 17.42 -6.10 12.00
C GLY A 209 17.50 -4.60 11.78
N MET A 210 17.25 -3.89 12.87
CA MET A 210 17.18 -2.44 12.90
C MET A 210 18.10 -1.92 14.01
N THR A 211 18.94 -0.95 13.69
CA THR A 211 19.66 -0.20 14.72
C THR A 211 18.81 0.94 15.23
N THR A 212 18.74 1.09 16.55
CA THR A 212 18.06 2.19 17.22
C THR A 212 18.62 2.39 18.60
N SER A 213 18.86 3.63 18.99
CA SER A 213 19.34 4.01 20.33
C SER A 213 20.58 3.23 20.79
N GLY A 214 21.50 2.94 19.85
CA GLY A 214 22.75 2.22 20.14
C GLY A 214 22.61 0.70 20.22
N SER A 215 21.43 0.12 19.97
CA SER A 215 21.15 -1.33 19.99
C SER A 215 20.89 -1.84 18.59
N PHE A 216 21.08 -3.16 18.40
CA PHE A 216 20.63 -3.89 17.21
C PHE A 216 19.47 -4.79 17.59
N ASN A 217 18.33 -4.58 16.96
CA ASN A 217 17.09 -5.26 17.23
C ASN A 217 16.73 -6.17 16.05
N LEU A 218 16.47 -7.45 16.31
CA LEU A 218 16.10 -8.41 15.28
C LEU A 218 14.64 -8.28 14.88
N MET A 219 14.39 -8.43 13.58
CA MET A 219 13.08 -8.35 12.94
C MET A 219 12.66 -9.73 12.42
N GLY A 220 11.43 -10.13 12.70
CA GLY A 220 10.78 -11.28 12.09
C GLY A 220 10.31 -10.99 10.66
N ASN A 221 9.40 -11.84 10.18
CA ASN A 221 8.76 -11.66 8.87
C ASN A 221 7.35 -11.02 8.98
N ASP A 222 7.00 -10.48 10.15
CA ASP A 222 5.68 -9.91 10.48
C ASP A 222 5.67 -8.38 10.54
N GLY A 223 6.76 -7.73 10.11
CA GLY A 223 6.90 -6.28 10.21
C GLY A 223 7.74 -5.68 9.08
N ARG A 224 8.38 -4.55 9.39
CA ARG A 224 9.27 -3.85 8.44
C ARG A 224 10.38 -4.76 7.94
N CYS A 225 10.83 -4.50 6.72
CA CYS A 225 11.85 -5.30 6.03
C CYS A 225 11.44 -6.77 5.79
N SER A 226 10.17 -7.14 6.01
CA SER A 226 9.66 -8.50 5.78
C SER A 226 9.87 -8.98 4.35
N MET A 227 9.93 -8.08 3.38
CA MET A 227 10.21 -8.37 1.97
C MET A 227 11.48 -9.21 1.80
N ILE A 228 12.50 -9.01 2.63
CA ILE A 228 13.79 -9.75 2.56
C ILE A 228 13.57 -11.24 2.81
N GLY A 229 12.75 -11.60 3.80
CA GLY A 229 12.46 -12.99 4.12
C GLY A 229 11.28 -13.57 3.34
N VAL A 230 10.22 -12.78 3.13
CA VAL A 230 8.96 -13.28 2.55
C VAL A 230 9.02 -13.39 1.03
N GLU A 231 9.41 -12.31 0.34
CA GLU A 231 9.35 -12.26 -1.12
C GLU A 231 10.69 -12.57 -1.77
N VAL A 232 11.79 -12.03 -1.25
CA VAL A 232 13.14 -12.35 -1.71
C VAL A 232 13.58 -13.74 -1.25
N GLY A 233 13.04 -14.23 -0.12
CA GLY A 233 13.14 -15.63 0.25
C GLY A 233 14.44 -16.01 0.94
N PHE A 234 15.14 -15.08 1.59
CA PHE A 234 16.16 -15.45 2.57
C PHE A 234 15.52 -16.22 3.72
N ASP A 235 16.20 -17.27 4.20
CA ASP A 235 15.82 -17.96 5.43
C ASP A 235 16.15 -17.05 6.64
N ASN A 236 15.19 -16.18 7.00
CA ASN A 236 15.32 -15.31 8.16
C ASN A 236 15.27 -16.13 9.44
N LEU A 237 16.39 -16.22 10.15
CA LEU A 237 16.54 -17.04 11.36
C LEU A 237 15.69 -16.56 12.55
N THR A 238 14.97 -15.47 12.40
CA THR A 238 13.98 -14.94 13.35
C THR A 238 12.57 -14.80 12.74
N ALA A 239 12.32 -15.45 11.60
CA ALA A 239 11.07 -15.33 10.83
C ALA A 239 9.77 -15.57 11.63
N THR A 240 9.83 -16.47 12.62
CA THR A 240 8.66 -16.87 13.43
C THR A 240 8.51 -16.11 14.74
N GLU A 241 9.43 -15.20 15.03
CA GLU A 241 9.37 -14.37 16.22
C GLU A 241 8.38 -13.21 15.99
N SER A 242 7.45 -13.01 16.93
CA SER A 242 6.60 -11.82 16.90
C SER A 242 7.47 -10.59 17.14
N THR A 243 7.40 -9.65 16.21
CA THR A 243 8.26 -8.48 16.20
C THR A 243 7.59 -7.28 16.83
N SER A 244 8.25 -6.61 17.77
CA SER A 244 7.80 -5.29 18.25
C SER A 244 8.00 -4.24 17.15
N THR A 245 7.34 -3.08 17.29
CA THR A 245 7.44 -1.99 16.29
C THR A 245 8.89 -1.60 15.93
N HIS A 246 9.84 -1.79 16.85
CA HIS A 246 11.24 -1.45 16.68
C HIS A 246 12.17 -2.67 16.74
N GLY A 247 11.64 -3.86 16.45
CA GLY A 247 12.37 -5.12 16.57
C GLY A 247 12.48 -5.60 18.02
N ASN A 248 13.02 -6.79 18.16
CA ASN A 248 13.29 -7.40 19.48
C ASN A 248 14.79 -7.25 19.80
N GLU A 249 15.10 -6.62 20.94
CA GLU A 249 16.48 -6.41 21.34
C GLU A 249 17.24 -7.74 21.39
N ALA A 250 18.41 -7.78 20.78
CA ALA A 250 19.27 -8.95 20.74
C ALA A 250 20.69 -8.58 21.09
N SER A 251 21.39 -9.49 21.78
CA SER A 251 22.81 -9.33 22.00
C SER A 251 23.63 -9.68 20.76
N PHE A 252 24.80 -9.10 20.60
CA PHE A 252 25.71 -9.47 19.51
C PHE A 252 26.17 -10.94 19.59
N GLU A 253 26.22 -11.52 20.80
CA GLU A 253 26.48 -12.95 20.99
C GLU A 253 25.42 -13.80 20.35
N THR A 254 24.13 -13.40 20.39
CA THR A 254 23.04 -14.10 19.69
C THR A 254 23.24 -14.08 18.17
N VAL A 255 23.70 -12.95 17.62
CA VAL A 255 24.03 -12.85 16.18
C VAL A 255 25.17 -13.78 15.81
N VAL A 256 26.24 -13.83 16.64
CA VAL A 256 27.39 -14.74 16.46
C VAL A 256 26.97 -16.20 16.56
N GLU A 257 26.11 -16.57 17.52
CA GLU A 257 25.62 -17.94 17.68
C GLU A 257 24.81 -18.41 16.46
N LYS A 258 23.95 -17.53 15.93
CA LYS A 258 23.15 -17.83 14.73
C LYS A 258 24.00 -17.88 13.46
N ASN A 259 25.07 -17.08 13.37
CA ASN A 259 26.05 -16.98 12.29
C ASN A 259 25.44 -17.13 10.88
N PRO A 260 24.56 -16.20 10.45
CA PRO A 260 23.88 -16.26 9.17
C PRO A 260 24.83 -16.01 7.98
N ASP A 261 24.38 -16.35 6.75
CA ASP A 261 25.08 -15.98 5.52
C ASP A 261 25.05 -14.48 5.26
N TYR A 262 23.93 -13.79 5.63
CA TYR A 262 23.70 -12.36 5.45
C TYR A 262 23.19 -11.72 6.74
N ILE A 263 23.58 -10.47 6.97
CA ILE A 263 23.00 -9.60 8.00
C ILE A 263 22.54 -8.33 7.31
N PHE A 264 21.22 -8.08 7.30
CA PHE A 264 20.63 -6.84 6.78
C PHE A 264 20.33 -5.89 7.93
N VAL A 265 20.76 -4.64 7.79
CA VAL A 265 20.68 -3.63 8.84
C VAL A 265 19.99 -2.38 8.31
N MET A 266 18.85 -2.04 8.87
CA MET A 266 18.14 -0.79 8.65
C MET A 266 18.50 0.19 9.79
N ASP A 267 19.03 1.37 9.43
CA ASP A 267 19.39 2.42 10.37
C ASP A 267 18.20 3.34 10.68
N ARG A 268 17.45 3.03 11.74
CA ARG A 268 16.26 3.81 12.12
C ARG A 268 16.62 5.24 12.55
N ASP A 269 17.70 5.39 13.29
CA ASP A 269 18.02 6.70 13.83
C ASP A 269 18.44 7.67 12.72
N SER A 270 19.13 7.16 11.69
CA SER A 270 19.37 7.90 10.44
C SER A 270 18.07 8.15 9.67
N ALA A 271 17.17 7.15 9.59
CA ALA A 271 15.89 7.28 8.88
C ALA A 271 15.02 8.44 9.38
N ILE A 272 15.07 8.71 10.69
CA ILE A 272 14.29 9.80 11.33
C ILE A 272 15.08 11.06 11.62
N GLY A 273 16.34 11.12 11.17
CA GLY A 273 17.21 12.27 11.40
C GLY A 273 17.50 12.53 12.88
N ALA A 274 17.71 11.47 13.69
CA ALA A 274 17.97 11.61 15.13
C ALA A 274 19.35 12.24 15.38
N ASP A 275 19.36 13.45 15.93
CA ASP A 275 20.59 14.19 16.19
C ASP A 275 21.49 13.46 17.20
N GLY A 276 22.77 13.30 16.82
CA GLY A 276 23.81 12.75 17.70
C GLY A 276 23.69 11.24 17.95
N ALA A 277 22.82 10.53 17.22
CA ALA A 277 22.75 9.08 17.26
C ALA A 277 23.99 8.43 16.64
N GLN A 278 24.33 7.22 17.10
CA GLN A 278 25.33 6.38 16.45
C GLN A 278 24.76 5.84 15.14
N THR A 279 25.57 5.80 14.10
CA THR A 279 25.21 5.16 12.84
C THR A 279 25.13 3.64 12.98
N ALA A 280 24.37 2.99 12.12
CA ALA A 280 24.31 1.53 12.06
C ALA A 280 25.72 0.90 11.97
N LYS A 281 26.59 1.53 11.20
CA LYS A 281 27.98 1.09 11.03
C LYS A 281 28.77 1.12 12.35
N GLU A 282 28.67 2.20 13.13
CA GLU A 282 29.35 2.33 14.43
C GLU A 282 28.82 1.32 15.45
N ILE A 283 27.55 0.92 15.36
CA ILE A 283 26.94 -0.07 16.24
C ILE A 283 27.38 -1.48 15.84
N MET A 284 27.32 -1.80 14.54
CA MET A 284 27.52 -3.15 14.02
C MET A 284 29.00 -3.55 13.82
N GLU A 285 29.90 -2.61 13.54
CA GLU A 285 31.32 -2.92 13.33
C GLU A 285 32.06 -3.07 14.68
N ASN A 286 31.67 -4.03 15.50
CA ASN A 286 32.34 -4.44 16.72
C ASN A 286 33.05 -5.82 16.52
N GLU A 287 33.91 -6.19 17.48
CA GLU A 287 34.73 -7.42 17.36
C GLU A 287 33.90 -8.71 17.20
N LEU A 288 32.70 -8.78 17.78
CA LEU A 288 31.82 -9.93 17.69
C LEU A 288 31.25 -10.07 16.27
N ILE A 289 30.64 -9.01 15.74
CA ILE A 289 30.06 -9.00 14.39
C ILE A 289 31.12 -9.15 13.31
N MET A 290 32.27 -8.49 13.45
CA MET A 290 33.43 -8.65 12.55
C MET A 290 33.97 -10.09 12.54
N GLY A 291 33.68 -10.87 13.57
CA GLY A 291 34.00 -12.30 13.69
C GLY A 291 33.05 -13.23 12.91
N THR A 292 31.87 -12.77 12.47
CA THR A 292 30.88 -13.59 11.75
C THR A 292 31.28 -13.90 10.31
N ASP A 293 30.70 -14.94 9.74
CA ASP A 293 30.92 -15.29 8.33
C ASP A 293 30.29 -14.25 7.40
N ALA A 294 29.13 -13.69 7.77
CA ALA A 294 28.50 -12.59 7.02
C ALA A 294 29.46 -11.39 6.86
N TYR A 295 30.07 -10.91 7.92
CA TYR A 295 31.03 -9.79 7.83
C TYR A 295 32.24 -10.13 6.98
N LYS A 296 32.88 -11.30 7.21
CA LYS A 296 34.08 -11.72 6.48
C LYS A 296 33.88 -11.91 4.99
N ASN A 297 32.66 -12.26 4.59
CA ASN A 297 32.27 -12.45 3.20
C ASN A 297 31.74 -11.18 2.54
N GLY A 298 31.63 -10.05 3.28
CA GLY A 298 31.09 -8.80 2.75
C GLY A 298 29.56 -8.77 2.68
N HIS A 299 28.90 -9.64 3.45
CA HIS A 299 27.44 -9.78 3.49
C HIS A 299 26.80 -9.11 4.73
N LEU A 300 27.52 -8.19 5.40
CA LEU A 300 26.92 -7.26 6.33
C LEU A 300 26.39 -6.07 5.50
N VAL A 301 25.11 -6.08 5.23
CA VAL A 301 24.42 -5.17 4.32
C VAL A 301 23.75 -4.06 5.13
N TYR A 302 24.14 -2.83 4.90
CA TYR A 302 23.42 -1.65 5.39
C TYR A 302 22.47 -1.19 4.29
N LEU A 303 21.15 -1.16 4.56
CA LEU A 303 20.17 -0.70 3.59
C LEU A 303 20.42 0.79 3.28
N GLU A 304 20.63 1.12 2.01
CA GLU A 304 21.17 2.43 1.59
C GLU A 304 20.19 3.57 1.87
N HIS A 305 18.88 3.30 1.72
CA HIS A 305 17.82 4.31 1.90
C HIS A 305 16.96 4.03 3.14
N PRO A 306 17.51 4.10 4.37
CA PRO A 306 16.80 3.70 5.59
C PRO A 306 15.50 4.47 5.83
N ALA A 307 15.40 5.74 5.41
CA ALA A 307 14.18 6.52 5.50
C ALA A 307 13.04 5.91 4.68
N VAL A 308 13.34 5.37 3.49
CA VAL A 308 12.38 4.68 2.63
C VAL A 308 11.87 3.41 3.29
N TRP A 309 12.79 2.54 3.73
CA TRP A 309 12.49 1.29 4.43
C TRP A 309 11.70 1.50 5.72
N TYR A 310 11.91 2.62 6.40
CA TYR A 310 11.27 2.88 7.70
C TYR A 310 9.92 3.60 7.59
N THR A 311 9.77 4.56 6.65
CA THR A 311 8.62 5.46 6.63
C THR A 311 7.68 5.31 5.44
N ALA A 312 8.15 4.73 4.33
CA ALA A 312 7.42 4.69 3.06
C ALA A 312 7.22 3.27 2.50
N GLU A 313 7.59 2.22 3.24
CA GLU A 313 7.33 0.83 2.85
C GLU A 313 5.84 0.65 2.53
N GLY A 314 5.48 0.57 1.29
CA GLY A 314 4.08 0.56 0.82
C GLY A 314 3.81 1.51 -0.34
N GLY A 315 4.75 2.42 -0.64
CA GLY A 315 4.73 3.29 -1.81
C GLY A 315 5.30 2.63 -3.07
N ILE A 316 5.03 3.18 -4.23
CA ILE A 316 5.50 2.65 -5.53
C ILE A 316 6.98 2.98 -5.73
N THR A 317 7.36 4.25 -5.58
CA THR A 317 8.76 4.70 -5.65
C THR A 317 9.59 4.08 -4.53
N ALA A 318 9.01 3.98 -3.33
CA ALA A 318 9.64 3.31 -2.21
C ALA A 318 9.97 1.85 -2.52
N LEU A 319 9.04 1.10 -3.12
CA LEU A 319 9.25 -0.29 -3.50
C LEU A 319 10.37 -0.43 -4.56
N ASP A 320 10.41 0.46 -5.56
CA ASP A 320 11.47 0.50 -6.57
C ASP A 320 12.86 0.70 -5.92
N ILE A 321 12.97 1.66 -5.00
CA ILE A 321 14.20 1.94 -4.25
C ILE A 321 14.60 0.73 -3.39
N MET A 322 13.66 0.14 -2.65
CA MET A 322 13.92 -1.02 -1.79
C MET A 322 14.40 -2.23 -2.59
N ILE A 323 13.83 -2.49 -3.75
CA ILE A 323 14.28 -3.54 -4.66
C ILE A 323 15.70 -3.22 -5.17
N SER A 324 15.98 -1.97 -5.55
CA SER A 324 17.29 -1.53 -6.01
C SER A 324 18.37 -1.69 -4.93
N ASP A 325 18.08 -1.31 -3.67
CA ASP A 325 18.98 -1.52 -2.53
C ASP A 325 19.41 -3.00 -2.39
N LEU A 326 18.45 -3.92 -2.61
CA LEU A 326 18.74 -5.35 -2.55
C LEU A 326 19.49 -5.86 -3.79
N GLU A 327 19.18 -5.35 -5.00
CA GLU A 327 19.90 -5.70 -6.24
C GLU A 327 21.38 -5.35 -6.16
N ASP A 328 21.69 -4.21 -5.53
CA ASP A 328 23.06 -3.72 -5.36
C ASP A 328 23.83 -4.43 -4.22
N SER A 329 23.09 -5.09 -3.31
CA SER A 329 23.66 -5.68 -2.09
C SER A 329 23.85 -7.19 -2.14
N ILE A 330 23.23 -7.93 -3.11
CA ILE A 330 23.24 -9.41 -3.13
C ILE A 330 23.55 -10.04 -4.49
#